data_3beb355434014e6577a9261def91a119
#
_entry.id   3beb355434014e6577a9261def91a119
#
_cell.length_a   1.000
_cell.length_b   1.000
_cell.length_c   1.000
_cell.angle_alpha   90.00
_cell.angle_beta   90.00
_cell.angle_gamma   90.00
#
_symmetry.space_group_name_H-M   'P 1'
#
loop_
_entity.id
_entity.type
_entity.pdbx_description
1 polymer ?
#
loop_
_entity_poly.entity_id
_entity_poly.type
_entity_poly.pdbx_seq_one_letter_code
_entity_poly.pdbx_strand_id
1 'polypeptide(L)'
;MKTKKILGIALAVCMTMGLTTVPAMAEDKKTFVFGDTTFNAENEEADINPQNTYAGWACIRYGVGETLFRYSDTMEIEPWIAKEYENVDELTWKITLNDGVVFSNGRVCDGQAVKESLESLVENHERAAGDLCIDSIEADGNVVTIKTTEPKPALINYLSDPYGCIIDVQAGITDNGIVIGTGPYVATDLVTDDHLTLVKNENYWNGDVNVDEITVRTISDGDTLAFALQAGEINAAYGMAYASYPLFENDDFTFSSAATSRAFYAWMNFESTVTSDPAVRKAIAMGIDKESFVSVLLNGYG
;
A
#
# COMPACT_ATOMS: atom_id res chain seq x y z
N MET A 1 -62.87 53.38 39.74
CA MET A 1 -61.91 53.64 38.66
C MET A 1 -60.87 52.52 38.61
N LYS A 2 -60.84 51.83 37.51
CA LYS A 2 -59.84 50.88 37.02
C LYS A 2 -59.32 49.74 37.92
N THR A 3 -60.00 48.65 37.84
CA THR A 3 -59.60 47.28 38.14
C THR A 3 -58.43 46.80 37.28
N LYS A 4 -57.41 46.22 37.95
CA LYS A 4 -56.40 45.36 37.23
C LYS A 4 -56.55 43.94 37.75
N LYS A 5 -56.97 43.05 36.88
CA LYS A 5 -56.99 41.59 37.12
C LYS A 5 -55.56 41.08 37.11
N ILE A 6 -55.14 40.37 38.14
CA ILE A 6 -53.92 39.58 38.20
C ILE A 6 -54.32 38.13 37.95
N LEU A 7 -53.88 37.61 36.87
CA LEU A 7 -54.07 36.21 36.44
C LEU A 7 -52.99 35.35 37.12
N GLY A 8 -53.38 34.45 38.03
CA GLY A 8 -52.50 33.48 38.63
C GLY A 8 -52.25 32.33 37.67
N ILE A 9 -51.00 32.09 37.38
CA ILE A 9 -50.55 30.89 36.65
C ILE A 9 -50.11 29.88 37.68
N ALA A 10 -50.86 28.79 37.83
CA ALA A 10 -50.46 27.62 38.61
C ALA A 10 -49.40 26.85 37.82
N LEU A 11 -48.17 26.81 38.34
CA LEU A 11 -47.07 26.02 37.79
C LEU A 11 -47.17 24.59 38.36
N ALA A 12 -47.69 23.67 37.55
CA ALA A 12 -47.62 22.24 37.85
C ALA A 12 -46.19 21.75 37.63
N VAL A 13 -45.45 21.45 38.70
CA VAL A 13 -44.15 20.79 38.65
C VAL A 13 -44.39 19.30 38.38
N CYS A 14 -44.34 18.85 37.17
CA CYS A 14 -44.15 17.45 36.82
C CYS A 14 -42.70 17.08 37.05
N MET A 15 -42.39 16.36 38.13
CA MET A 15 -41.12 15.64 38.27
C MET A 15 -41.12 14.47 37.26
N THR A 16 -40.63 14.68 36.09
CA THR A 16 -40.15 13.59 35.23
C THR A 16 -38.73 13.27 35.69
N MET A 17 -38.56 12.08 36.29
CA MET A 17 -37.22 11.47 36.38
C MET A 17 -36.71 11.24 34.98
N GLY A 18 -36.00 12.22 34.44
CA GLY A 18 -35.22 12.05 33.26
C GLY A 18 -34.07 11.11 33.58
N LEU A 19 -34.11 9.90 33.04
CA LEU A 19 -32.88 9.15 32.82
C LEU A 19 -31.99 10.06 31.95
N THR A 20 -31.00 10.67 32.58
CA THR A 20 -29.89 11.25 31.84
C THR A 20 -29.12 10.09 31.22
N THR A 21 -29.46 9.71 29.98
CA THR A 21 -28.54 9.02 29.14
C THR A 21 -27.39 10.00 28.93
N VAL A 22 -26.28 9.77 29.65
CA VAL A 22 -25.00 10.40 29.31
C VAL A 22 -24.78 10.02 27.85
N PRO A 23 -24.72 10.97 26.90
CA PRO A 23 -24.30 10.62 25.56
C PRO A 23 -22.91 10.01 25.72
N ALA A 24 -22.73 8.78 25.29
CA ALA A 24 -21.40 8.25 25.10
C ALA A 24 -20.69 9.30 24.24
N MET A 25 -19.65 9.94 24.78
CA MET A 25 -18.81 10.81 23.99
C MET A 25 -18.26 9.90 22.89
N ALA A 26 -18.72 10.13 21.65
CA ALA A 26 -18.09 9.48 20.51
C ALA A 26 -16.61 9.88 20.61
N GLU A 27 -15.74 8.90 20.72
CA GLU A 27 -14.31 9.11 20.63
C GLU A 27 -14.06 9.86 19.32
N ASP A 28 -13.30 10.96 19.36
CA ASP A 28 -13.02 11.74 18.16
C ASP A 28 -12.29 10.83 17.16
N LYS A 29 -12.88 10.64 15.99
CA LYS A 29 -12.35 9.81 14.91
C LYS A 29 -10.97 10.32 14.50
N LYS A 30 -9.96 9.45 14.58
CA LYS A 30 -8.60 9.77 14.15
C LYS A 30 -8.51 9.66 12.64
N THR A 31 -8.40 10.78 11.95
CA THR A 31 -8.30 10.85 10.51
C THR A 31 -6.90 11.25 10.07
N PHE A 32 -6.48 10.79 8.89
CA PHE A 32 -5.17 11.07 8.32
C PHE A 32 -5.30 11.33 6.81
N VAL A 33 -4.66 12.38 6.31
CA VAL A 33 -4.64 12.71 4.88
C VAL A 33 -3.22 12.51 4.35
N PHE A 34 -3.08 11.65 3.35
CA PHE A 34 -1.83 11.31 2.72
C PHE A 34 -1.81 11.83 1.28
N GLY A 35 -0.82 12.62 0.91
CA GLY A 35 -0.63 13.08 -0.47
C GLY A 35 0.39 12.22 -1.21
N ASP A 36 0.07 11.81 -2.43
CA ASP A 36 0.94 10.95 -3.26
C ASP A 36 0.98 11.45 -4.70
N THR A 37 2.20 11.61 -5.24
CA THR A 37 2.42 11.95 -6.66
C THR A 37 2.37 10.74 -7.57
N THR A 38 2.48 9.52 -7.04
CA THR A 38 2.62 8.30 -7.83
C THR A 38 1.29 7.55 -8.03
N PHE A 39 0.31 7.76 -7.15
CA PHE A 39 -0.99 7.11 -7.22
C PHE A 39 -1.88 7.78 -8.26
N ASN A 40 -1.73 7.40 -9.52
CA ASN A 40 -2.47 7.93 -10.65
C ASN A 40 -2.38 7.02 -11.89
N ALA A 41 -3.23 7.27 -12.89
CA ALA A 41 -3.29 6.48 -14.11
C ALA A 41 -2.03 6.63 -15.00
N GLU A 42 -1.34 7.76 -14.96
CA GLU A 42 -0.11 7.99 -15.73
C GLU A 42 1.02 7.04 -15.29
N ASN A 43 1.08 6.72 -13.99
CA ASN A 43 2.05 5.78 -13.43
C ASN A 43 1.55 4.32 -13.40
N GLU A 44 0.39 4.03 -13.99
CA GLU A 44 -0.26 2.71 -13.95
C GLU A 44 -0.56 2.22 -12.51
N GLU A 45 -0.69 3.15 -11.56
CA GLU A 45 -1.12 2.94 -10.19
C GLU A 45 -2.51 3.59 -9.97
N ALA A 46 -3.48 3.28 -10.86
CA ALA A 46 -4.79 3.93 -10.87
C ALA A 46 -5.81 3.31 -9.91
N ASP A 47 -5.50 2.15 -9.35
CA ASP A 47 -6.34 1.39 -8.44
C ASP A 47 -5.49 0.64 -7.40
N ILE A 48 -6.08 -0.30 -6.67
CA ILE A 48 -5.40 -1.11 -5.66
C ILE A 48 -5.51 -2.61 -5.90
N ASN A 49 -5.90 -3.03 -7.12
CA ASN A 49 -5.87 -4.43 -7.49
C ASN A 49 -4.43 -4.87 -7.81
N PRO A 50 -3.78 -5.70 -6.98
CA PRO A 50 -2.39 -6.08 -7.19
C PRO A 50 -2.15 -6.86 -8.48
N GLN A 51 -3.22 -7.35 -9.13
CA GLN A 51 -3.15 -8.07 -10.40
C GLN A 51 -3.15 -7.12 -11.62
N ASN A 52 -3.27 -5.80 -11.41
CA ASN A 52 -3.19 -4.79 -12.45
C ASN A 52 -1.81 -4.11 -12.43
N THR A 53 -1.04 -4.22 -13.50
CA THR A 53 0.21 -3.50 -13.75
C THR A 53 1.01 -3.17 -12.46
N TYR A 54 1.11 -1.90 -12.06
CA TYR A 54 1.81 -1.46 -10.85
C TYR A 54 0.89 -1.18 -9.64
N ALA A 55 -0.41 -1.43 -9.74
CA ALA A 55 -1.37 -1.16 -8.66
C ALA A 55 -1.07 -1.93 -7.35
N GLY A 56 -0.32 -3.03 -7.41
CA GLY A 56 0.20 -3.72 -6.24
C GLY A 56 1.01 -2.83 -5.28
N TRP A 57 1.73 -1.83 -5.82
CA TRP A 57 2.46 -0.85 -5.01
C TRP A 57 1.51 0.02 -4.17
N ALA A 58 0.40 0.45 -4.73
CA ALA A 58 -0.64 1.16 -3.98
C ALA A 58 -1.32 0.23 -2.97
N CYS A 59 -1.64 -1.00 -3.35
CA CYS A 59 -2.26 -1.99 -2.48
C CYS A 59 -1.46 -2.22 -1.19
N ILE A 60 -0.15 -2.43 -1.29
CA ILE A 60 0.72 -2.66 -0.13
C ILE A 60 1.03 -1.35 0.62
N ARG A 61 1.30 -0.24 -0.09
CA ARG A 61 1.63 1.06 0.49
C ARG A 61 0.55 1.59 1.41
N TYR A 62 -0.70 1.42 1.00
CA TYR A 62 -1.85 1.89 1.77
C TYR A 62 -2.42 0.84 2.75
N GLY A 63 -1.75 -0.30 2.88
CA GLY A 63 -2.09 -1.31 3.87
C GLY A 63 -3.41 -2.03 3.60
N VAL A 64 -3.82 -2.19 2.33
CA VAL A 64 -4.99 -2.98 1.95
C VAL A 64 -4.62 -4.44 1.80
N GLY A 65 -3.53 -4.74 1.07
CA GLY A 65 -3.01 -6.08 0.88
C GLY A 65 -1.66 -6.28 1.56
N GLU A 66 -1.34 -7.53 1.82
CA GLU A 66 -0.06 -7.97 2.35
C GLU A 66 0.43 -9.16 1.53
N THR A 67 1.76 -9.33 1.47
CA THR A 67 2.42 -10.42 0.74
C THR A 67 2.80 -11.57 1.68
N LEU A 68 3.13 -12.73 1.15
CA LEU A 68 3.62 -13.86 1.95
C LEU A 68 4.93 -13.54 2.66
N PHE A 69 5.79 -12.78 1.99
CA PHE A 69 7.10 -12.33 2.49
C PHE A 69 7.23 -10.83 2.26
N ARG A 70 8.11 -10.18 3.02
CA ARG A 70 8.43 -8.75 2.85
C ARG A 70 9.93 -8.52 2.93
N TYR A 71 10.36 -7.34 2.52
CA TYR A 71 11.71 -6.86 2.79
C TYR A 71 11.77 -6.11 4.12
N SER A 72 12.82 -6.38 4.91
CA SER A 72 13.18 -5.58 6.08
C SER A 72 13.79 -4.23 5.65
N ASP A 73 14.01 -3.34 6.63
CA ASP A 73 14.72 -2.07 6.41
C ASP A 73 16.17 -2.26 5.94
N THR A 74 16.75 -3.46 6.12
CA THR A 74 18.07 -3.84 5.63
C THR A 74 18.03 -4.61 4.31
N MET A 75 16.89 -4.66 3.64
CA MET A 75 16.66 -5.36 2.37
C MET A 75 16.84 -6.88 2.46
N GLU A 76 16.61 -7.46 3.63
CA GLU A 76 16.55 -8.91 3.83
C GLU A 76 15.11 -9.39 3.71
N ILE A 77 14.91 -10.59 3.15
CA ILE A 77 13.57 -11.20 3.06
C ILE A 77 13.15 -11.75 4.41
N GLU A 78 11.97 -11.36 4.86
CA GLU A 78 11.33 -11.83 6.10
C GLU A 78 9.98 -12.47 5.80
N PRO A 79 9.58 -13.55 6.50
CA PRO A 79 8.22 -14.04 6.49
C PRO A 79 7.24 -12.96 6.99
N TRP A 80 6.01 -12.93 6.39
CA TRP A 80 4.95 -11.99 6.83
C TRP A 80 3.60 -12.71 7.00
N ILE A 81 2.77 -12.90 5.95
CA ILE A 81 1.64 -13.84 6.03
C ILE A 81 2.16 -15.26 6.22
N ALA A 82 3.27 -15.61 5.57
CA ALA A 82 4.02 -16.83 5.86
C ALA A 82 4.64 -16.74 7.25
N LYS A 83 4.71 -17.87 7.93
CA LYS A 83 5.42 -18.09 9.19
C LYS A 83 6.82 -18.65 8.95
N GLU A 84 6.90 -19.59 8.03
CA GLU A 84 8.15 -20.28 7.67
C GLU A 84 8.06 -20.85 6.25
N TYR A 85 9.20 -21.16 5.68
CA TYR A 85 9.28 -21.76 4.36
C TYR A 85 10.47 -22.71 4.27
N GLU A 86 10.38 -23.65 3.32
CA GLU A 86 11.41 -24.64 3.02
C GLU A 86 11.50 -24.84 1.50
N ASN A 87 12.71 -24.78 0.96
CA ASN A 87 12.97 -25.28 -0.38
C ASN A 87 13.23 -26.79 -0.29
N VAL A 88 12.21 -27.61 -0.59
CA VAL A 88 12.23 -29.05 -0.43
C VAL A 88 13.16 -29.72 -1.45
N ASP A 89 13.14 -29.22 -2.68
CA ASP A 89 14.00 -29.61 -3.79
C ASP A 89 14.10 -28.46 -4.81
N GLU A 90 14.80 -28.67 -5.92
CA GLU A 90 15.05 -27.62 -6.92
C GLU A 90 13.77 -27.00 -7.51
N LEU A 91 12.64 -27.70 -7.48
CA LEU A 91 11.37 -27.29 -8.06
C LEU A 91 10.26 -27.09 -7.02
N THR A 92 10.48 -27.46 -5.77
CA THR A 92 9.40 -27.52 -4.78
C THR A 92 9.69 -26.64 -3.57
N TRP A 93 8.75 -25.76 -3.28
CA TRP A 93 8.72 -24.90 -2.12
C TRP A 93 7.53 -25.22 -1.23
N LYS A 94 7.76 -25.30 0.08
CA LYS A 94 6.74 -25.47 1.08
C LYS A 94 6.69 -24.24 1.96
N ILE A 95 5.50 -23.65 2.09
CA ILE A 95 5.26 -22.41 2.85
C ILE A 95 4.21 -22.71 3.89
N THR A 96 4.48 -22.42 5.16
CA THR A 96 3.53 -22.53 6.26
C THR A 96 3.06 -21.13 6.62
N LEU A 97 1.75 -20.90 6.70
CA LEU A 97 1.15 -19.62 7.04
C LEU A 97 1.07 -19.43 8.55
N ASN A 98 1.00 -18.19 9.00
CA ASN A 98 0.63 -17.86 10.38
C ASN A 98 -0.80 -18.29 10.68
N ASP A 99 -1.05 -18.64 11.93
CA ASP A 99 -2.39 -18.92 12.42
C ASP A 99 -3.18 -17.60 12.59
N GLY A 100 -4.48 -17.64 12.30
CA GLY A 100 -5.38 -16.53 12.57
C GLY A 100 -5.34 -15.41 11.54
N VAL A 101 -4.66 -15.58 10.41
CA VAL A 101 -4.71 -14.62 9.29
C VAL A 101 -6.12 -14.63 8.70
N VAL A 102 -6.71 -13.45 8.60
CA VAL A 102 -8.06 -13.26 8.02
C VAL A 102 -8.07 -12.09 7.05
N PHE A 103 -8.90 -12.18 6.05
CA PHE A 103 -9.22 -11.04 5.19
C PHE A 103 -10.09 -10.02 5.93
N SER A 104 -10.13 -8.81 5.43
CA SER A 104 -10.90 -7.72 6.05
C SER A 104 -12.41 -7.99 6.14
N ASN A 105 -12.95 -8.88 5.31
CA ASN A 105 -14.33 -9.36 5.37
C ASN A 105 -14.56 -10.50 6.41
N GLY A 106 -13.50 -10.94 7.11
CA GLY A 106 -13.55 -11.99 8.12
C GLY A 106 -13.38 -13.42 7.59
N ARG A 107 -13.23 -13.62 6.27
CA ARG A 107 -12.87 -14.93 5.71
C ARG A 107 -11.46 -15.31 6.15
N VAL A 108 -11.25 -16.57 6.53
CA VAL A 108 -9.91 -17.09 6.88
C VAL A 108 -9.02 -17.09 5.63
N CYS A 109 -7.80 -16.56 5.79
CA CYS A 109 -6.74 -16.61 4.80
C CYS A 109 -5.88 -17.85 5.07
N ASP A 110 -6.37 -19.04 4.71
CA ASP A 110 -5.67 -20.32 4.80
C ASP A 110 -4.91 -20.64 3.51
N GLY A 111 -4.29 -21.82 3.47
CA GLY A 111 -3.56 -22.29 2.28
C GLY A 111 -4.41 -22.33 1.01
N GLN A 112 -5.72 -22.64 1.13
CA GLN A 112 -6.61 -22.65 -0.02
C GLN A 112 -6.85 -21.24 -0.57
N ALA A 113 -7.04 -20.27 0.31
CA ALA A 113 -7.21 -18.86 -0.07
C ALA A 113 -5.94 -18.30 -0.74
N VAL A 114 -4.75 -18.62 -0.20
CA VAL A 114 -3.47 -18.26 -0.81
C VAL A 114 -3.30 -18.89 -2.19
N LYS A 115 -3.63 -20.19 -2.32
CA LYS A 115 -3.62 -20.87 -3.63
C LYS A 115 -4.51 -20.16 -4.64
N GLU A 116 -5.77 -19.87 -4.29
CA GLU A 116 -6.72 -19.16 -5.15
C GLU A 116 -6.20 -17.79 -5.59
N SER A 117 -5.62 -17.03 -4.66
CA SER A 117 -5.03 -15.72 -4.94
C SER A 117 -3.84 -15.80 -5.90
N LEU A 118 -2.92 -16.75 -5.69
CA LEU A 118 -1.74 -16.92 -6.55
C LEU A 118 -2.10 -17.49 -7.93
N GLU A 119 -3.07 -18.41 -8.04
CA GLU A 119 -3.56 -18.92 -9.32
C GLU A 119 -4.20 -17.78 -10.13
N SER A 120 -5.02 -16.94 -9.49
CA SER A 120 -5.59 -15.75 -10.11
C SER A 120 -4.52 -14.73 -10.53
N LEU A 121 -3.50 -14.54 -9.70
CA LEU A 121 -2.37 -13.66 -10.03
C LEU A 121 -1.64 -14.14 -11.30
N VAL A 122 -1.32 -15.43 -11.39
CA VAL A 122 -0.62 -16.01 -12.56
C VAL A 122 -1.45 -15.88 -13.84
N GLU A 123 -2.79 -15.96 -13.72
CA GLU A 123 -3.70 -15.84 -14.85
C GLU A 123 -3.84 -14.38 -15.34
N ASN A 124 -3.86 -13.41 -14.44
CA ASN A 124 -4.26 -12.03 -14.75
C ASN A 124 -3.12 -11.03 -14.82
N HIS A 125 -2.02 -11.22 -14.08
CA HIS A 125 -0.91 -10.27 -14.07
C HIS A 125 0.13 -10.59 -15.14
N GLU A 126 0.49 -9.60 -15.97
CA GLU A 126 1.33 -9.75 -17.18
C GLU A 126 2.72 -10.37 -16.92
N ARG A 127 3.33 -10.14 -15.74
CA ARG A 127 4.66 -10.66 -15.39
C ARG A 127 4.63 -11.94 -14.57
N ALA A 128 3.56 -12.17 -13.79
CA ALA A 128 3.55 -13.17 -12.73
C ALA A 128 3.82 -14.60 -13.25
N ALA A 129 3.27 -14.97 -14.41
CA ALA A 129 3.51 -16.28 -15.01
C ALA A 129 5.00 -16.54 -15.29
N GLY A 130 5.72 -15.54 -15.83
CA GLY A 130 7.15 -15.64 -16.13
C GLY A 130 8.05 -15.52 -14.89
N ASP A 131 7.66 -14.66 -13.96
CA ASP A 131 8.42 -14.42 -12.74
C ASP A 131 8.32 -15.59 -11.77
N LEU A 132 7.13 -16.16 -11.57
CA LEU A 132 6.89 -17.23 -10.61
C LEU A 132 7.12 -18.63 -11.20
N CYS A 133 6.93 -18.84 -12.51
CA CYS A 133 7.06 -20.13 -13.19
C CYS A 133 6.32 -21.27 -12.47
N ILE A 134 5.12 -21.00 -11.93
CA ILE A 134 4.34 -21.98 -11.17
C ILE A 134 3.78 -23.04 -12.12
N ASP A 135 4.02 -24.31 -11.79
CA ASP A 135 3.41 -25.49 -12.42
C ASP A 135 2.13 -25.90 -11.69
N SER A 136 2.21 -25.99 -10.35
CA SER A 136 1.06 -26.37 -9.53
C SER A 136 1.17 -25.81 -8.11
N ILE A 137 0.01 -25.61 -7.47
CA ILE A 137 -0.11 -25.22 -6.07
C ILE A 137 -1.03 -26.23 -5.37
N GLU A 138 -0.54 -26.81 -4.28
CA GLU A 138 -1.32 -27.66 -3.39
C GLU A 138 -1.48 -26.96 -2.04
N ALA A 139 -2.66 -27.12 -1.41
CA ALA A 139 -2.96 -26.54 -0.11
C ALA A 139 -3.44 -27.65 0.84
N ASP A 140 -2.90 -27.66 2.07
CA ASP A 140 -3.33 -28.52 3.16
C ASP A 140 -3.34 -27.72 4.48
N GLY A 141 -4.55 -27.29 4.89
CA GLY A 141 -4.72 -26.37 6.00
C GLY A 141 -3.92 -25.07 5.77
N ASN A 142 -3.00 -24.75 6.66
CA ASN A 142 -2.12 -23.56 6.57
C ASN A 142 -0.82 -23.84 5.79
N VAL A 143 -0.72 -24.94 5.08
CA VAL A 143 0.48 -25.29 4.30
C VAL A 143 0.19 -25.15 2.81
N VAL A 144 1.02 -24.41 2.12
CA VAL A 144 1.01 -24.24 0.66
C VAL A 144 2.28 -24.85 0.08
N THR A 145 2.10 -25.79 -0.86
CA THR A 145 3.21 -26.38 -1.61
C THR A 145 3.16 -25.90 -3.04
N ILE A 146 4.21 -25.18 -3.47
CA ILE A 146 4.35 -24.64 -4.81
C ILE A 146 5.39 -25.45 -5.56
N LYS A 147 5.00 -25.98 -6.74
CA LYS A 147 5.93 -26.55 -7.72
C LYS A 147 6.13 -25.58 -8.86
N THR A 148 7.38 -25.44 -9.30
CA THR A 148 7.76 -24.59 -10.44
C THR A 148 8.14 -25.45 -11.65
N THR A 149 7.96 -24.90 -12.85
CA THR A 149 8.30 -25.56 -14.12
C THR A 149 9.81 -25.66 -14.36
N GLU A 150 10.59 -24.83 -13.64
CA GLU A 150 12.05 -24.76 -13.68
C GLU A 150 12.61 -24.39 -12.30
N PRO A 151 13.91 -24.63 -12.00
CA PRO A 151 14.51 -24.19 -10.75
C PRO A 151 14.37 -22.67 -10.55
N LYS A 152 13.72 -22.28 -9.42
CA LYS A 152 13.41 -20.87 -9.12
C LYS A 152 13.93 -20.47 -7.73
N PRO A 153 15.25 -20.31 -7.55
CA PRO A 153 15.83 -20.00 -6.25
C PRO A 153 15.37 -18.66 -5.68
N ALA A 154 14.92 -17.74 -6.54
CA ALA A 154 14.39 -16.42 -6.16
C ALA A 154 12.86 -16.40 -5.98
N LEU A 155 12.16 -17.54 -5.91
CA LEU A 155 10.71 -17.57 -5.79
C LEU A 155 10.19 -16.71 -4.65
N ILE A 156 10.83 -16.77 -3.48
CA ILE A 156 10.43 -16.02 -2.28
C ILE A 156 10.53 -14.50 -2.52
N ASN A 157 11.55 -14.06 -3.27
CA ASN A 157 11.71 -12.65 -3.64
C ASN A 157 10.55 -12.19 -4.54
N TYR A 158 10.13 -13.01 -5.50
CA TYR A 158 8.97 -12.71 -6.33
C TYR A 158 7.65 -12.75 -5.55
N LEU A 159 7.51 -13.64 -4.55
CA LEU A 159 6.34 -13.68 -3.67
C LEU A 159 6.30 -12.52 -2.65
N SER A 160 7.34 -11.69 -2.57
CA SER A 160 7.37 -10.42 -1.82
C SER A 160 7.17 -9.18 -2.71
N ASP A 161 7.12 -9.35 -4.04
CA ASP A 161 6.79 -8.26 -4.97
C ASP A 161 5.34 -7.79 -4.69
N PRO A 162 5.05 -6.49 -4.74
CA PRO A 162 3.72 -5.94 -4.47
C PRO A 162 2.56 -6.57 -5.26
N TYR A 163 2.78 -7.06 -6.48
CA TYR A 163 1.76 -7.82 -7.19
C TYR A 163 1.37 -9.13 -6.46
N GLY A 164 2.25 -9.66 -5.62
CA GLY A 164 2.04 -10.85 -4.80
C GLY A 164 1.17 -10.64 -3.56
N CYS A 165 0.54 -9.45 -3.39
CA CYS A 165 -0.44 -9.25 -2.31
C CYS A 165 -1.55 -10.28 -2.39
N ILE A 166 -1.83 -10.93 -1.27
CA ILE A 166 -2.87 -11.95 -1.15
C ILE A 166 -4.22 -11.28 -1.02
N ILE A 167 -5.13 -11.58 -1.94
CA ILE A 167 -6.49 -11.04 -1.98
C ILE A 167 -7.54 -12.14 -1.91
N ASP A 168 -8.72 -11.81 -1.41
CA ASP A 168 -9.88 -12.71 -1.44
C ASP A 168 -10.55 -12.66 -2.82
N VAL A 169 -10.12 -13.54 -3.72
CA VAL A 169 -10.68 -13.64 -5.08
C VAL A 169 -12.15 -14.08 -5.09
N GLN A 170 -12.63 -14.75 -4.03
CA GLN A 170 -14.05 -15.12 -3.92
C GLN A 170 -14.95 -13.93 -3.62
N ALA A 171 -14.41 -12.89 -2.97
CA ALA A 171 -15.12 -11.63 -2.76
C ALA A 171 -15.30 -10.83 -4.06
N GLY A 172 -14.48 -11.13 -5.06
CA GLY A 172 -14.40 -10.40 -6.32
C GLY A 172 -13.61 -9.10 -6.21
N ILE A 173 -13.40 -8.50 -7.37
CA ILE A 173 -12.74 -7.20 -7.54
C ILE A 173 -13.80 -6.25 -8.09
N THR A 174 -13.91 -5.06 -7.52
CA THR A 174 -14.87 -4.05 -8.02
C THR A 174 -14.44 -3.48 -9.37
N ASP A 175 -15.37 -2.86 -10.10
CA ASP A 175 -15.09 -2.27 -11.43
C ASP A 175 -13.99 -1.18 -11.38
N ASN A 176 -13.82 -0.52 -10.22
CA ASN A 176 -12.77 0.47 -9.99
C ASN A 176 -11.53 -0.08 -9.28
N GLY A 177 -11.38 -1.42 -9.20
CA GLY A 177 -10.16 -2.05 -8.72
C GLY A 177 -10.01 -2.15 -7.20
N ILE A 178 -11.09 -1.99 -6.42
CA ILE A 178 -11.06 -2.25 -4.97
C ILE A 178 -11.06 -3.77 -4.73
N VAL A 179 -10.15 -4.22 -3.87
CA VAL A 179 -9.97 -5.62 -3.47
C VAL A 179 -10.16 -5.81 -1.96
N ILE A 180 -10.41 -7.02 -1.55
CA ILE A 180 -10.42 -7.45 -0.15
C ILE A 180 -9.07 -8.11 0.15
N GLY A 181 -8.26 -7.46 0.97
CA GLY A 181 -6.95 -7.96 1.40
C GLY A 181 -6.91 -8.31 2.89
N THR A 182 -5.71 -8.64 3.39
CA THR A 182 -5.46 -9.00 4.80
C THR A 182 -4.95 -7.84 5.63
N GLY A 183 -4.68 -6.70 5.01
CA GLY A 183 -3.99 -5.56 5.61
C GLY A 183 -4.79 -4.79 6.66
N PRO A 184 -4.14 -3.82 7.33
CA PRO A 184 -4.74 -3.03 8.42
C PRO A 184 -5.85 -2.07 7.96
N TYR A 185 -6.02 -1.85 6.66
CA TYR A 185 -7.03 -0.93 6.13
C TYR A 185 -7.90 -1.59 5.06
N VAL A 186 -9.13 -1.10 4.96
CA VAL A 186 -10.12 -1.49 3.96
C VAL A 186 -10.43 -0.29 3.08
N ALA A 187 -10.29 -0.44 1.77
CA ALA A 187 -10.71 0.57 0.83
C ALA A 187 -12.25 0.62 0.71
N THR A 188 -12.82 1.80 0.83
CA THR A 188 -14.27 2.01 0.80
C THR A 188 -14.72 2.87 -0.35
N ASP A 189 -13.85 3.73 -0.86
CA ASP A 189 -14.09 4.57 -2.03
C ASP A 189 -12.79 4.81 -2.80
N LEU A 190 -12.87 4.78 -4.12
CA LEU A 190 -11.73 5.05 -5.00
C LEU A 190 -12.22 5.78 -6.24
N VAL A 191 -11.64 6.95 -6.46
CA VAL A 191 -11.83 7.76 -7.67
C VAL A 191 -10.45 7.98 -8.30
N THR A 192 -10.25 7.38 -9.46
CA THR A 192 -8.98 7.46 -10.21
C THR A 192 -8.54 8.91 -10.39
N ASP A 193 -7.26 9.20 -10.18
CA ASP A 193 -6.62 10.51 -10.28
C ASP A 193 -7.16 11.57 -9.28
N ASP A 194 -7.93 11.16 -8.28
CA ASP A 194 -8.47 12.05 -7.27
C ASP A 194 -8.16 11.55 -5.85
N HIS A 195 -8.81 10.45 -5.40
CA HIS A 195 -8.59 9.96 -4.05
C HIS A 195 -8.89 8.48 -3.85
N LEU A 196 -8.36 7.95 -2.75
CA LEU A 196 -8.70 6.66 -2.16
C LEU A 196 -9.06 6.88 -0.69
N THR A 197 -10.23 6.40 -0.26
CA THR A 197 -10.65 6.40 1.14
C THR A 197 -10.50 5.02 1.76
N LEU A 198 -9.83 4.98 2.88
CA LEU A 198 -9.54 3.79 3.64
C LEU A 198 -10.11 3.91 5.05
N VAL A 199 -10.69 2.83 5.56
CA VAL A 199 -11.09 2.72 6.95
C VAL A 199 -10.33 1.61 7.64
N LYS A 200 -10.18 1.71 8.93
CA LYS A 200 -9.53 0.71 9.77
C LYS A 200 -10.17 -0.67 9.58
N ASN A 201 -9.35 -1.71 9.41
CA ASN A 201 -9.77 -3.09 9.40
C ASN A 201 -9.96 -3.60 10.82
N GLU A 202 -11.21 -3.76 11.26
CA GLU A 202 -11.53 -4.28 12.60
C GLU A 202 -11.16 -5.76 12.78
N ASN A 203 -10.89 -6.48 11.70
CA ASN A 203 -10.47 -7.87 11.69
C ASN A 203 -8.95 -8.04 11.52
N TYR A 204 -8.17 -6.95 11.63
CA TYR A 204 -6.74 -7.03 11.36
C TYR A 204 -6.04 -8.04 12.29
N TRP A 205 -5.40 -9.02 11.70
CA TRP A 205 -4.81 -10.17 12.39
C TRP A 205 -3.52 -9.87 13.14
N ASN A 206 -2.82 -8.79 12.78
CA ASN A 206 -1.46 -8.51 13.28
C ASN A 206 -1.40 -7.21 14.10
N GLY A 207 -2.28 -7.07 15.08
CA GLY A 207 -2.23 -6.02 16.07
C GLY A 207 -3.23 -4.88 15.90
N ASP A 208 -3.02 -3.80 16.64
CA ASP A 208 -3.94 -2.67 16.69
C ASP A 208 -3.69 -1.66 15.58
N VAL A 209 -4.76 -1.14 15.00
CA VAL A 209 -4.73 -0.06 14.00
C VAL A 209 -5.10 1.26 14.69
N ASN A 210 -4.21 2.25 14.63
CA ASN A 210 -4.31 3.48 15.40
C ASN A 210 -5.05 4.63 14.71
N VAL A 211 -5.20 4.60 13.40
CA VAL A 211 -5.88 5.62 12.59
C VAL A 211 -7.19 5.02 12.09
N ASP A 212 -8.29 5.72 12.28
CA ASP A 212 -9.63 5.19 11.95
C ASP A 212 -9.96 5.36 10.46
N GLU A 213 -9.44 6.43 9.84
CA GLU A 213 -9.66 6.71 8.41
C GLU A 213 -8.45 7.39 7.79
N ILE A 214 -8.07 6.95 6.60
CA ILE A 214 -7.05 7.57 5.77
C ILE A 214 -7.69 8.01 4.46
N THR A 215 -7.44 9.25 4.05
CA THR A 215 -7.71 9.72 2.69
C THR A 215 -6.37 9.87 1.98
N VAL A 216 -6.15 9.10 0.92
CA VAL A 216 -5.04 9.30 -0.01
C VAL A 216 -5.51 10.28 -1.07
N ARG A 217 -4.80 11.38 -1.26
CA ARG A 217 -5.06 12.38 -2.30
C ARG A 217 -4.01 12.26 -3.39
N THR A 218 -4.46 12.10 -4.62
CA THR A 218 -3.59 12.20 -5.79
C THR A 218 -3.19 13.65 -6.01
N ILE A 219 -1.88 13.96 -5.91
CA ILE A 219 -1.33 15.29 -6.18
C ILE A 219 -0.11 15.08 -7.07
N SER A 220 -0.29 15.01 -8.39
CA SER A 220 0.75 14.60 -9.35
C SER A 220 1.93 15.57 -9.44
N ASP A 221 1.78 16.84 -9.07
CA ASP A 221 2.84 17.83 -9.06
C ASP A 221 3.54 17.89 -7.70
N GLY A 222 4.85 17.64 -7.68
CA GLY A 222 5.64 17.55 -6.44
C GLY A 222 5.77 18.87 -5.68
N ASP A 223 5.73 20.02 -6.35
CA ASP A 223 5.77 21.33 -5.70
C ASP A 223 4.41 21.63 -5.06
N THR A 224 3.32 21.31 -5.74
CA THR A 224 1.96 21.42 -5.19
C THR A 224 1.80 20.51 -3.96
N LEU A 225 2.36 19.30 -4.01
CA LEU A 225 2.37 18.39 -2.86
C LEU A 225 3.14 18.99 -1.67
N ALA A 226 4.31 19.59 -1.91
CA ALA A 226 5.09 20.25 -0.89
C ALA A 226 4.33 21.43 -0.25
N PHE A 227 3.65 22.26 -1.03
CA PHE A 227 2.83 23.35 -0.52
C PHE A 227 1.63 22.87 0.30
N ALA A 228 0.95 21.79 -0.15
CA ALA A 228 -0.17 21.21 0.59
C ALA A 228 0.28 20.69 1.98
N LEU A 229 1.47 20.08 2.07
CA LEU A 229 2.04 19.63 3.33
C LEU A 229 2.40 20.81 4.25
N GLN A 230 3.06 21.86 3.72
CA GLN A 230 3.39 23.07 4.49
C GLN A 230 2.14 23.82 4.98
N ALA A 231 1.06 23.82 4.19
CA ALA A 231 -0.21 24.44 4.56
C ALA A 231 -1.02 23.60 5.58
N GLY A 232 -0.61 22.36 5.88
CA GLY A 232 -1.35 21.45 6.75
C GLY A 232 -2.62 20.89 6.12
N GLU A 233 -2.75 20.95 4.79
CA GLU A 233 -3.87 20.34 4.04
C GLU A 233 -3.76 18.82 3.96
N ILE A 234 -2.52 18.31 4.07
CA ILE A 234 -2.20 16.88 4.17
C ILE A 234 -1.28 16.66 5.38
N ASN A 235 -1.31 15.46 5.94
CA ASN A 235 -0.53 15.09 7.12
C ASN A 235 0.81 14.41 6.77
N ALA A 236 0.88 13.77 5.61
CA ALA A 236 2.11 13.17 5.08
C ALA A 236 2.13 13.23 3.55
N ALA A 237 3.31 13.11 2.98
CA ALA A 237 3.53 13.19 1.54
C ALA A 237 4.53 12.12 1.07
N TYR A 238 4.26 11.54 -0.11
CA TYR A 238 5.16 10.64 -0.82
C TYR A 238 5.33 11.07 -2.27
N GLY A 239 6.57 10.92 -2.79
CA GLY A 239 6.88 11.30 -4.17
C GLY A 239 7.21 12.78 -4.36
N MET A 240 7.54 13.49 -3.28
CA MET A 240 7.97 14.87 -3.33
C MET A 240 9.26 15.02 -4.13
N ALA A 241 9.41 16.14 -4.85
CA ALA A 241 10.65 16.45 -5.57
C ALA A 241 11.85 16.61 -4.62
N TYR A 242 13.02 16.07 -4.98
CA TYR A 242 14.24 16.19 -4.18
C TYR A 242 14.62 17.65 -3.84
N ALA A 243 14.30 18.59 -4.74
CA ALA A 243 14.54 20.01 -4.53
C ALA A 243 13.76 20.59 -3.34
N SER A 244 12.64 19.98 -2.97
CA SER A 244 11.78 20.43 -1.87
C SER A 244 12.17 19.83 -0.51
N TYR A 245 13.01 18.79 -0.45
CA TYR A 245 13.40 18.10 0.79
C TYR A 245 13.94 19.05 1.89
N PRO A 246 14.84 20.01 1.59
CA PRO A 246 15.36 20.92 2.60
C PRO A 246 14.29 21.77 3.32
N LEU A 247 13.10 21.91 2.74
CA LEU A 247 11.98 22.61 3.37
C LEU A 247 11.39 21.85 4.57
N PHE A 248 11.64 20.54 4.64
CA PHE A 248 11.06 19.62 5.62
C PHE A 248 12.10 19.00 6.58
N GLU A 249 13.38 19.32 6.40
CA GLU A 249 14.48 18.91 7.29
C GLU A 249 14.59 19.89 8.48
N ASN A 250 13.53 19.98 9.28
CA ASN A 250 13.45 20.87 10.45
C ASN A 250 12.57 20.23 11.54
N ASP A 251 12.47 20.90 12.69
CA ASP A 251 11.76 20.37 13.87
C ASP A 251 10.23 20.31 13.72
N ASP A 252 9.65 20.96 12.71
CA ASP A 252 8.20 20.97 12.46
C ASP A 252 7.72 19.73 11.71
N PHE A 253 8.64 19.00 11.08
CA PHE A 253 8.34 17.81 10.26
C PHE A 253 9.19 16.61 10.67
N THR A 254 8.62 15.42 10.51
CA THR A 254 9.40 14.18 10.53
C THR A 254 9.77 13.81 9.10
N PHE A 255 11.04 13.91 8.75
CA PHE A 255 11.56 13.51 7.46
C PHE A 255 12.16 12.10 7.56
N SER A 256 11.74 11.19 6.68
CA SER A 256 12.24 9.82 6.61
C SER A 256 12.78 9.52 5.21
N SER A 257 13.98 8.99 5.15
CA SER A 257 14.65 8.58 3.93
C SER A 257 15.37 7.26 4.16
N ALA A 258 15.27 6.34 3.22
CA ALA A 258 15.95 5.06 3.28
C ALA A 258 16.62 4.74 1.94
N ALA A 259 17.82 4.16 1.99
CA ALA A 259 18.46 3.60 0.81
C ALA A 259 17.66 2.38 0.32
N THR A 260 17.45 2.30 -0.98
CA THR A 260 16.70 1.21 -1.61
C THR A 260 17.51 0.55 -2.72
N SER A 261 17.02 -0.53 -3.29
CA SER A 261 17.58 -1.16 -4.50
C SER A 261 17.21 -0.41 -5.79
N ARG A 262 16.45 0.70 -5.72
CA ARG A 262 16.06 1.47 -6.90
C ARG A 262 17.30 2.06 -7.57
N ALA A 263 17.40 1.87 -8.87
CA ALA A 263 18.46 2.43 -9.67
C ALA A 263 17.88 3.13 -10.91
N PHE A 264 18.47 4.26 -11.28
CA PHE A 264 18.11 4.98 -12.50
C PHE A 264 19.11 4.65 -13.60
N TYR A 265 18.59 4.26 -14.76
CA TYR A 265 19.39 3.84 -15.90
C TYR A 265 19.11 4.71 -17.12
N ALA A 266 20.15 5.05 -17.87
CA ALA A 266 20.02 5.56 -19.23
C ALA A 266 20.03 4.38 -20.20
N TRP A 267 18.87 4.05 -20.77
CA TRP A 267 18.75 3.01 -21.80
C TRP A 267 19.24 3.55 -23.14
N MET A 268 20.17 2.84 -23.76
CA MET A 268 20.71 3.21 -25.06
C MET A 268 20.15 2.28 -26.14
N ASN A 269 19.55 2.83 -27.20
CA ASN A 269 19.08 2.04 -28.32
C ASN A 269 20.27 1.53 -29.13
N PHE A 270 20.53 0.21 -29.11
CA PHE A 270 21.63 -0.42 -29.82
C PHE A 270 21.43 -0.50 -31.33
N GLU A 271 20.23 -0.29 -31.81
CA GLU A 271 19.94 -0.21 -33.28
C GLU A 271 20.16 1.20 -33.85
N SER A 272 20.35 2.21 -33.01
CA SER A 272 20.69 3.56 -33.42
C SER A 272 22.06 3.60 -34.08
N THR A 273 22.20 4.34 -35.19
CA THR A 273 23.48 4.53 -35.88
C THR A 273 24.58 5.18 -35.04
N VAL A 274 24.19 5.84 -33.92
CA VAL A 274 25.13 6.50 -33.01
C VAL A 274 25.47 5.59 -31.84
N THR A 275 24.47 5.04 -31.16
CA THR A 275 24.66 4.26 -29.92
C THR A 275 24.84 2.75 -30.15
N SER A 276 24.81 2.28 -31.42
CA SER A 276 25.25 0.93 -31.78
C SER A 276 26.75 0.71 -31.54
N ASP A 277 27.58 1.77 -31.66
CA ASP A 277 29.02 1.69 -31.38
C ASP A 277 29.29 1.64 -29.85
N PRO A 278 29.95 0.55 -29.35
CA PRO A 278 30.33 0.44 -27.94
C PRO A 278 31.22 1.58 -27.44
N ALA A 279 32.06 2.15 -28.31
CA ALA A 279 32.94 3.25 -27.94
C ALA A 279 32.18 4.54 -27.65
N VAL A 280 31.10 4.79 -28.40
CA VAL A 280 30.19 5.92 -28.16
C VAL A 280 29.45 5.74 -26.83
N ARG A 281 28.90 4.55 -26.55
CA ARG A 281 28.23 4.27 -25.27
C ARG A 281 29.19 4.45 -24.09
N LYS A 282 30.43 3.97 -24.21
CA LYS A 282 31.46 4.15 -23.20
C LYS A 282 31.80 5.62 -22.98
N ALA A 283 31.92 6.40 -24.05
CA ALA A 283 32.20 7.84 -23.97
C ALA A 283 31.09 8.59 -23.26
N ILE A 284 29.82 8.27 -23.56
CA ILE A 284 28.64 8.83 -22.85
C ILE A 284 28.70 8.47 -21.37
N ALA A 285 28.92 7.21 -21.01
CA ALA A 285 29.00 6.77 -19.60
C ALA A 285 30.14 7.46 -18.84
N MET A 286 31.27 7.70 -19.50
CA MET A 286 32.42 8.42 -18.90
C MET A 286 32.19 9.93 -18.78
N GLY A 287 31.30 10.50 -19.59
CA GLY A 287 30.98 11.94 -19.56
C GLY A 287 29.95 12.31 -18.50
N ILE A 288 29.30 11.34 -17.87
CA ILE A 288 28.31 11.57 -16.79
C ILE A 288 29.05 11.67 -15.45
N ASP A 289 29.07 12.85 -14.88
CA ASP A 289 29.53 13.09 -13.50
C ASP A 289 28.41 12.70 -12.52
N LYS A 290 28.46 11.45 -12.07
CA LYS A 290 27.43 10.90 -11.16
C LYS A 290 27.44 11.58 -9.79
N GLU A 291 28.60 11.96 -9.28
CA GLU A 291 28.75 12.62 -7.99
C GLU A 291 28.09 14.00 -7.99
N SER A 292 28.38 14.80 -9.03
CA SER A 292 27.70 16.08 -9.22
C SER A 292 26.20 15.92 -9.46
N PHE A 293 25.78 14.89 -10.19
CA PHE A 293 24.36 14.60 -10.38
C PHE A 293 23.64 14.34 -9.05
N VAL A 294 24.18 13.47 -8.22
CA VAL A 294 23.60 13.18 -6.89
C VAL A 294 23.61 14.40 -5.98
N SER A 295 24.75 15.10 -5.89
CA SER A 295 24.90 16.23 -4.95
C SER A 295 24.07 17.45 -5.33
N VAL A 296 23.92 17.75 -6.64
CA VAL A 296 23.25 18.97 -7.11
C VAL A 296 21.77 18.74 -7.44
N LEU A 297 21.44 17.64 -8.13
CA LEU A 297 20.06 17.40 -8.58
C LEU A 297 19.23 16.60 -7.58
N LEU A 298 19.86 15.72 -6.80
CA LEU A 298 19.18 14.89 -5.83
C LEU A 298 19.42 15.32 -4.37
N ASN A 299 20.03 16.48 -4.14
CA ASN A 299 20.39 16.99 -2.80
C ASN A 299 21.12 15.95 -1.92
N GLY A 300 21.94 15.10 -2.53
CA GLY A 300 22.66 14.03 -1.82
C GLY A 300 21.88 12.72 -1.59
N TYR A 301 20.64 12.63 -2.04
CA TYR A 301 19.78 11.44 -1.90
C TYR A 301 19.90 10.50 -3.11
N GLY A 302 21.05 9.88 -3.29
CA GLY A 302 21.23 8.97 -4.43
C GLY A 302 22.49 8.11 -4.32
#